data_17a837e7c5a7f7a2950df1c32cae8f6d
#
_entry.id   17a837e7c5a7f7a2950df1c32cae8f6d
#
_cell.length_a   1.000
_cell.length_b   1.000
_cell.length_c   1.000
_cell.angle_alpha   90.00
_cell.angle_beta   90.00
_cell.angle_gamma   90.00
#
_symmetry.space_group_name_H-M   'P 1'
#
loop_
_entity.id
_entity.type
_entity.pdbx_description
1 polymer ?
#
loop_
_entity_poly.entity_id
_entity_poly.type
_entity_poly.pdbx_seq_one_letter_code
_entity_poly.pdbx_strand_id
1 'polypeptide(L)'
;MDLSKYKWKSRILVLNTTCYQDKEYIRSRDLYYKHINDFKIRNVKLLANRKKGLKFSVNLIGFDGTLKFKSETLIPNNLFKIIDKMPMSQ
;
A
#
# COMPACT_ATOMS: atom_id res chain seq x y z
N MET A 1 9.45 -5.95 -8.96
CA MET A 1 9.76 -4.82 -8.07
C MET A 1 10.50 -5.32 -6.84
N ASP A 2 11.67 -4.80 -6.59
CA ASP A 2 12.47 -5.20 -5.42
C ASP A 2 12.18 -4.27 -4.24
N LEU A 3 11.64 -4.82 -3.16
CA LEU A 3 11.29 -4.08 -1.95
C LEU A 3 12.22 -4.39 -0.77
N SER A 4 13.31 -5.10 -1.02
CA SER A 4 14.19 -5.57 0.06
C SER A 4 14.77 -4.42 0.90
N LYS A 5 14.99 -3.25 0.31
CA LYS A 5 15.50 -2.09 1.03
C LYS A 5 14.54 -1.55 2.11
N TYR A 6 13.27 -1.90 2.04
CA TYR A 6 12.26 -1.48 3.02
C TYR A 6 12.04 -2.49 4.13
N LYS A 7 12.54 -3.72 3.96
CA LYS A 7 12.35 -4.79 4.93
C LYS A 7 12.85 -4.34 6.31
N TRP A 8 11.99 -4.51 7.32
CA TRP A 8 12.22 -4.11 8.71
C TRP A 8 12.32 -2.59 8.94
N LYS A 9 12.13 -1.78 7.88
CA LYS A 9 12.15 -0.32 7.97
C LYS A 9 10.78 0.29 7.81
N SER A 10 9.97 -0.25 6.89
CA SER A 10 8.66 0.30 6.57
C SER A 10 7.71 -0.80 6.11
N ARG A 11 6.41 -0.60 6.37
CA ARG A 11 5.37 -1.27 5.61
C ARG A 11 5.24 -0.55 4.26
N ILE A 12 4.77 -1.26 3.25
CA ILE A 12 4.63 -0.69 1.90
C ILE A 12 3.21 -0.89 1.42
N LEU A 13 2.58 0.18 0.96
CA LEU A 13 1.32 0.14 0.24
C LEU A 13 1.64 0.24 -1.24
N VAL A 14 1.44 -0.85 -1.99
CA VAL A 14 1.72 -0.90 -3.42
C VAL A 14 0.41 -0.72 -4.18
N LEU A 15 0.38 0.30 -5.05
CA LEU A 15 -0.73 0.51 -5.98
C LEU A 15 -0.30 -0.03 -7.34
N ASN A 16 -0.91 -1.15 -7.74
CA ASN A 16 -0.66 -1.76 -9.05
C ASN A 16 -1.63 -1.17 -10.06
N THR A 17 -1.12 -0.69 -11.18
CA THR A 17 -1.95 -0.05 -12.19
C THR A 17 -1.38 -0.27 -13.59
N THR A 18 -2.25 -0.20 -14.60
CA THR A 18 -1.83 -0.25 -16.00
C THR A 18 -1.23 1.09 -16.45
N CYS A 19 -1.72 2.21 -15.89
CA CYS A 19 -1.18 3.54 -16.19
C CYS A 19 -1.54 4.50 -15.05
N TYR A 20 -0.80 5.62 -14.99
CA TYR A 20 -0.99 6.62 -13.94
C TYR A 20 -2.23 7.50 -14.14
N GLN A 21 -2.90 7.38 -15.29
CA GLN A 21 -4.18 8.05 -15.56
C GLN A 21 -5.39 7.21 -15.16
N ASP A 22 -5.18 5.99 -14.70
CA ASP A 22 -6.24 5.13 -14.19
C ASP A 22 -6.97 5.81 -13.03
N LYS A 23 -8.31 5.87 -13.11
CA LYS A 23 -9.13 6.54 -12.11
C LYS A 23 -8.96 5.95 -10.72
N GLU A 24 -8.89 4.63 -10.61
CA GLU A 24 -8.69 3.96 -9.33
C GLU A 24 -7.31 4.24 -8.76
N TYR A 25 -6.29 4.32 -9.60
CA TYR A 25 -4.95 4.69 -9.16
C TYR A 25 -4.95 6.13 -8.59
N ILE A 26 -5.51 7.08 -9.33
CA ILE A 26 -5.57 8.48 -8.91
C ILE A 26 -6.35 8.63 -7.60
N ARG A 27 -7.51 7.99 -7.51
CA ARG A 27 -8.34 7.99 -6.30
C ARG A 27 -7.56 7.44 -5.10
N SER A 28 -6.90 6.32 -5.27
CA SER A 28 -6.17 5.65 -4.19
C SER A 28 -4.97 6.46 -3.75
N ARG A 29 -4.20 7.02 -4.70
CA ARG A 29 -3.10 7.91 -4.40
C ARG A 29 -3.56 9.12 -3.61
N ASP A 30 -4.66 9.75 -4.03
CA ASP A 30 -5.19 10.93 -3.36
C ASP A 30 -5.68 10.59 -1.95
N LEU A 31 -6.29 9.42 -1.76
CA LEU A 31 -6.70 8.95 -0.43
C LEU A 31 -5.50 8.72 0.49
N TYR A 32 -4.40 8.18 -0.05
CA TYR A 32 -3.19 8.01 0.75
C TYR A 32 -2.71 9.37 1.28
N TYR A 33 -2.61 10.37 0.43
CA TYR A 33 -2.14 11.68 0.85
C TYR A 33 -3.15 12.42 1.72
N LYS A 34 -4.43 12.19 1.52
CA LYS A 34 -5.47 12.74 2.41
C LYS A 34 -5.31 12.21 3.84
N HIS A 35 -4.92 10.95 3.99
CA HIS A 35 -4.73 10.29 5.28
C HIS A 35 -3.25 10.11 5.62
N ILE A 36 -2.39 11.00 5.14
CA ILE A 36 -0.94 10.80 5.21
C ILE A 36 -0.43 10.65 6.66
N ASN A 37 -0.98 11.39 7.60
CA ASN A 37 -0.55 11.29 9.00
C ASN A 37 -0.86 9.92 9.60
N ASP A 38 -2.02 9.37 9.29
CA ASP A 38 -2.41 8.03 9.73
C ASP A 38 -1.51 6.95 9.15
N PHE A 39 -1.09 7.12 7.89
CA PHE A 39 -0.13 6.20 7.28
C PHE A 39 1.27 6.37 7.86
N LYS A 40 1.69 7.60 8.13
CA LYS A 40 3.02 7.86 8.70
C LYS A 40 3.18 7.27 10.10
N ILE A 41 2.20 7.41 10.97
CA ILE A 41 2.29 6.86 12.33
C ILE A 41 2.33 5.33 12.30
N ARG A 42 1.83 4.71 11.25
CA ARG A 42 1.90 3.26 11.04
C ARG A 42 3.10 2.85 10.19
N ASN A 43 3.93 3.81 9.82
CA ASN A 43 5.14 3.60 9.03
C ASN A 43 4.86 2.92 7.69
N VAL A 44 3.85 3.41 6.96
CA VAL A 44 3.44 2.90 5.66
C VAL A 44 3.87 3.87 4.57
N LYS A 45 4.68 3.40 3.65
CA LYS A 45 5.10 4.16 2.47
C LYS A 45 4.30 3.73 1.26
N LEU A 46 4.08 4.68 0.33
CA LEU A 46 3.34 4.43 -0.90
C LEU A 46 4.32 4.15 -2.04
N LEU A 47 4.08 3.07 -2.78
CA LEU A 47 4.78 2.80 -4.04
C LEU A 47 3.78 2.51 -5.13
N ALA A 48 4.08 2.97 -6.34
CA ALA A 48 3.30 2.67 -7.53
C ALA A 48 4.02 1.63 -8.37
N ASN A 49 3.28 0.62 -8.80
CA ASN A 49 3.78 -0.40 -9.71
C ASN A 49 2.97 -0.34 -10.99
N ARG A 50 3.54 0.27 -12.03
CA ARG A 50 2.89 0.39 -13.33
C ARG A 50 3.38 -0.73 -14.26
N LYS A 51 2.42 -1.48 -14.81
CA LYS A 51 2.72 -2.49 -15.81
C LYS A 51 1.54 -2.57 -16.77
N LYS A 52 1.80 -2.46 -18.06
CA LYS A 52 0.77 -2.55 -19.09
C LYS A 52 -0.05 -3.83 -18.92
N GLY A 53 -1.37 -3.68 -18.94
CA GLY A 53 -2.29 -4.81 -18.82
C GLY A 53 -2.64 -5.21 -17.39
N LEU A 54 -2.04 -4.59 -16.37
CA LEU A 54 -2.40 -4.87 -14.98
C LEU A 54 -3.76 -4.28 -14.63
N LYS A 55 -4.65 -5.12 -14.11
CA LYS A 55 -5.85 -4.63 -13.45
C LYS A 55 -5.46 -3.94 -12.15
N PHE A 56 -6.12 -2.83 -11.83
CA PHE A 56 -5.80 -2.11 -10.59
C PHE A 56 -5.97 -3.02 -9.37
N SER A 57 -4.99 -2.98 -8.48
CA SER A 57 -5.05 -3.68 -7.20
C SER A 57 -4.15 -3.00 -6.18
N VAL A 58 -4.41 -3.30 -4.91
CA VAL A 58 -3.70 -2.74 -3.76
C VAL A 58 -3.08 -3.89 -2.99
N ASN A 59 -1.78 -3.79 -2.70
CA ASN A 59 -1.08 -4.77 -1.88
C ASN A 59 -0.51 -4.09 -0.64
N LEU A 60 -0.68 -4.69 0.52
CA LEU A 60 0.00 -4.25 1.74
C LEU A 60 1.11 -5.24 2.06
N ILE A 61 2.34 -4.72 2.11
CA ILE A 61 3.54 -5.49 2.44
C ILE A 61 3.93 -5.12 3.87
N GLY A 62 4.15 -6.12 4.71
CA GLY A 62 4.53 -5.91 6.10
C GLY A 62 6.02 -5.63 6.27
N PHE A 63 6.44 -5.41 7.52
CA PHE A 63 7.85 -5.17 7.84
C PHE A 63 8.76 -6.33 7.45
N ASP A 64 8.24 -7.55 7.48
CA ASP A 64 9.00 -8.75 7.10
C ASP A 64 9.13 -8.93 5.59
N GLY A 65 8.57 -8.01 4.80
CA GLY A 65 8.65 -8.06 3.35
C GLY A 65 7.63 -8.98 2.69
N THR A 66 6.69 -9.54 3.46
CA THR A 66 5.68 -10.45 2.90
C THR A 66 4.35 -9.74 2.69
N LEU A 67 3.56 -10.27 1.74
CA LEU A 67 2.22 -9.76 1.46
C LEU A 67 1.29 -10.07 2.64
N LYS A 68 0.68 -9.03 3.21
CA LYS A 68 -0.24 -9.16 4.34
C LYS A 68 -1.70 -8.98 3.94
N PHE A 69 -1.97 -8.21 2.90
CA PHE A 69 -3.33 -7.94 2.47
C PHE A 69 -3.34 -7.54 1.00
N LYS A 70 -4.36 -7.97 0.30
CA LYS A 70 -4.58 -7.62 -1.11
C LYS A 70 -6.04 -7.25 -1.33
N SER A 71 -6.28 -6.20 -2.12
CA SER A 71 -7.62 -5.71 -2.40
C SER A 71 -7.69 -5.12 -3.80
N GLU A 72 -8.89 -5.03 -4.35
CA GLU A 72 -9.13 -4.39 -5.65
C GLU A 72 -9.31 -2.88 -5.52
N THR A 73 -9.48 -2.38 -4.30
CA THR A 73 -9.66 -0.94 -4.05
C THR A 73 -9.05 -0.57 -2.70
N LEU A 74 -8.65 0.69 -2.57
CA LEU A 74 -8.10 1.20 -1.32
C LEU A 74 -9.23 1.77 -0.45
N ILE A 75 -9.35 1.22 0.76
CA ILE A 75 -10.23 1.72 1.80
C ILE A 75 -9.36 1.95 3.04
N PRO A 76 -8.91 3.19 3.29
CA PRO A 76 -7.92 3.45 4.34
C PRO A 76 -8.32 2.92 5.71
N ASN A 77 -9.57 3.12 6.13
CA ASN A 77 -10.01 2.67 7.46
C ASN A 77 -9.91 1.15 7.63
N ASN A 78 -10.20 0.39 6.57
CA ASN A 78 -10.04 -1.06 6.61
C ASN A 78 -8.57 -1.46 6.76
N LEU A 79 -7.69 -0.76 6.03
CA LEU A 79 -6.26 -1.00 6.12
C LEU A 79 -5.73 -0.70 7.52
N PHE A 80 -6.15 0.42 8.12
CA PHE A 80 -5.72 0.78 9.46
C PHE A 80 -6.13 -0.26 10.49
N LYS A 81 -7.34 -0.81 10.38
CA LYS A 81 -7.81 -1.89 11.26
C LYS A 81 -6.93 -3.14 11.14
N ILE A 82 -6.55 -3.48 9.92
CA ILE A 82 -5.68 -4.64 9.66
C ILE A 82 -4.31 -4.41 10.28
N ILE A 83 -3.72 -3.24 10.01
CA ILE A 83 -2.38 -2.90 10.50
C ILE A 83 -2.35 -2.84 12.03
N ASP A 84 -3.36 -2.24 12.65
CA ASP A 84 -3.39 -2.04 14.10
C ASP A 84 -3.53 -3.35 14.87
N LYS A 85 -3.94 -4.43 14.20
CA LYS A 85 -4.00 -5.77 14.77
C LYS A 85 -2.70 -6.56 14.58
N MET A 86 -1.76 -6.05 13.78
CA MET A 86 -0.50 -6.72 13.53
C MET A 86 0.47 -6.55 14.70
N PRO A 87 1.25 -7.59 15.03
CA PRO A 87 2.39 -7.42 15.93
C PRO A 87 3.40 -6.42 15.35
N MET A 88 4.18 -5.78 16.21
CA MET A 88 5.17 -4.78 15.80
C MET A 88 6.20 -5.34 14.81
N SER A 89 6.43 -6.65 14.83
CA SER A 89 7.41 -7.30 13.97
C SER A 89 6.88 -7.67 12.58
N GLN A 90 5.66 -7.29 12.25
CA GLN A 90 5.09 -7.65 10.94
C GLN A 90 4.83 -6.47 10.03
#